data_499481ea438779f1686647c98e6fa726
#
_entry.id   499481ea438779f1686647c98e6fa726
#
_cell.length_a   1.000
_cell.length_b   1.000
_cell.length_c   1.000
_cell.angle_alpha   90.00
_cell.angle_beta   90.00
_cell.angle_gamma   90.00
#
_symmetry.space_group_name_H-M   'P 1'
#
loop_
_entity.id
_entity.type
_entity.pdbx_description
1 polymer ?
#
loop_
_entity_poly.entity_id
_entity_poly.type
_entity_poly.pdbx_seq_one_letter_code
_entity_poly.pdbx_strand_id
1 'polypeptide(L)'
;MKFTALGVAWIAWGCGSGNTAASDDAETEEEIVEQNLLYGIPADDYRIEHGEIAPGETMGRILNRYGVGAATVDRAAKTDFPLDGIRAGNPYTVFIHEDSLNTPHLDYLVYERNASQYVVFGLHSVDSVSVTLGEKPVSVRRQKKQATIDSSLWGAIMREQMPYALAAELEEIYQWSIDFFGIQKGDAFTVVYDERIIDTTAVGIGRVWGAKFTHAGKDYYAIPFRQNNRIQYWDVSGGSLRKQLLKAPLKYSRISSRFSNARLHPIY
;
A
#
# COMPACT_ATOMS: atom_id res chain seq x y z
N MET A 1 -30.58 -1.63 21.60
CA MET A 1 -31.62 -2.46 21.01
C MET A 1 -31.13 -3.89 21.03
N LYS A 2 -31.79 -4.71 21.87
CA LYS A 2 -31.42 -6.13 22.08
C LYS A 2 -32.11 -6.97 21.02
N PHE A 3 -31.40 -7.78 20.26
CA PHE A 3 -31.99 -8.80 19.40
C PHE A 3 -31.93 -10.14 20.11
N THR A 4 -33.11 -10.71 20.33
CA THR A 4 -33.36 -12.01 20.92
C THR A 4 -33.35 -13.07 19.81
N ALA A 5 -32.50 -14.09 19.94
CA ALA A 5 -32.52 -15.26 19.05
C ALA A 5 -33.49 -16.30 19.59
N LEU A 6 -34.44 -16.73 18.74
CA LEU A 6 -35.35 -17.86 19.00
C LEU A 6 -34.63 -19.17 18.65
N GLY A 7 -34.48 -20.05 19.62
CA GLY A 7 -34.07 -21.43 19.44
C GLY A 7 -35.27 -22.32 19.11
N VAL A 8 -35.13 -23.13 18.05
CA VAL A 8 -36.07 -24.20 17.72
C VAL A 8 -35.53 -25.52 18.25
N ALA A 9 -36.24 -26.09 19.20
CA ALA A 9 -35.92 -27.40 19.75
C ALA A 9 -36.57 -28.50 18.89
N TRP A 10 -35.77 -29.48 18.45
CA TRP A 10 -36.26 -30.73 17.89
C TRP A 10 -36.14 -31.83 18.95
N ILE A 11 -37.26 -32.39 19.30
CA ILE A 11 -37.34 -33.58 20.16
C ILE A 11 -37.37 -34.79 19.24
N ALA A 12 -36.39 -35.67 19.33
CA ALA A 12 -36.42 -37.00 18.75
C ALA A 12 -36.37 -38.04 19.89
N TRP A 13 -37.42 -38.84 19.98
CA TRP A 13 -37.53 -39.97 20.86
C TRP A 13 -36.86 -41.20 20.23
N GLY A 14 -36.00 -41.86 20.96
CA GLY A 14 -35.42 -43.13 20.57
C GLY A 14 -34.94 -43.91 21.80
N CYS A 15 -35.70 -44.93 22.22
CA CYS A 15 -35.30 -45.94 23.19
C CYS A 15 -34.26 -46.88 22.59
N GLY A 16 -33.15 -47.15 23.30
CA GLY A 16 -32.22 -48.21 23.00
C GLY A 16 -31.24 -48.43 24.11
N SER A 17 -31.44 -49.48 24.88
CA SER A 17 -30.60 -49.99 25.99
C SER A 17 -29.25 -50.48 25.40
N GLY A 18 -28.13 -50.02 25.97
CA GLY A 18 -26.80 -50.52 25.61
C GLY A 18 -25.74 -49.87 26.49
N ASN A 19 -25.25 -50.61 27.46
CA ASN A 19 -24.21 -50.27 28.39
C ASN A 19 -22.86 -50.28 27.69
N THR A 20 -22.20 -49.10 27.51
CA THR A 20 -20.78 -49.03 27.15
C THR A 20 -20.14 -47.81 27.83
N ALA A 21 -18.97 -48.06 28.36
CA ALA A 21 -18.16 -47.15 29.17
C ALA A 21 -17.95 -45.79 28.49
N ALA A 22 -18.17 -44.73 29.25
CA ALA A 22 -17.79 -43.38 28.88
C ALA A 22 -16.26 -43.27 28.87
N SER A 23 -15.69 -43.10 27.65
CA SER A 23 -14.37 -42.51 27.50
C SER A 23 -14.58 -40.98 27.61
N ASP A 24 -14.09 -40.39 28.67
CA ASP A 24 -13.91 -38.95 28.80
C ASP A 24 -12.83 -38.51 27.80
N ASP A 25 -13.21 -38.26 26.59
CA ASP A 25 -12.41 -37.47 25.66
C ASP A 25 -12.58 -35.99 26.05
N ALA A 26 -11.78 -35.57 27.03
CA ALA A 26 -11.56 -34.16 27.31
C ALA A 26 -10.90 -33.56 26.04
N GLU A 27 -11.68 -32.98 25.15
CA GLU A 27 -11.17 -32.06 24.14
C GLU A 27 -10.48 -30.92 24.90
N THR A 28 -9.15 -30.99 24.92
CA THR A 28 -8.31 -29.88 25.37
C THR A 28 -8.51 -28.78 24.34
N GLU A 29 -9.35 -27.80 24.64
CA GLU A 29 -9.35 -26.53 23.90
C GLU A 29 -7.94 -25.96 24.04
N GLU A 30 -7.11 -26.12 23.01
CA GLU A 30 -5.86 -25.37 22.90
C GLU A 30 -6.23 -23.89 22.84
N GLU A 31 -6.02 -23.21 23.94
CA GLU A 31 -6.12 -21.75 24.03
C GLU A 31 -5.13 -21.16 23.02
N ILE A 32 -5.63 -20.69 21.88
CA ILE A 32 -4.82 -20.01 20.87
C ILE A 32 -4.39 -18.68 21.51
N VAL A 33 -3.22 -18.70 22.14
CA VAL A 33 -2.57 -17.49 22.63
C VAL A 33 -2.21 -16.67 21.40
N GLU A 34 -2.94 -15.61 21.15
CA GLU A 34 -2.68 -14.67 20.08
C GLU A 34 -1.37 -13.94 20.39
N GLN A 35 -0.25 -14.41 19.82
CA GLN A 35 1.06 -13.82 20.05
C GLN A 35 1.09 -12.43 19.39
N ASN A 36 1.49 -11.43 20.16
CA ASN A 36 1.72 -10.08 19.68
C ASN A 36 3.02 -10.04 18.86
N LEU A 37 2.90 -10.23 17.52
CA LEU A 37 4.04 -10.26 16.61
C LEU A 37 4.30 -8.88 15.98
N LEU A 38 5.49 -8.36 16.17
CA LEU A 38 5.98 -7.17 15.47
C LEU A 38 7.11 -7.58 14.52
N TYR A 39 6.93 -7.38 13.22
CA TYR A 39 7.84 -7.87 12.15
C TYR A 39 8.07 -9.39 12.16
N GLY A 40 7.10 -10.16 12.70
CA GLY A 40 7.21 -11.61 12.87
C GLY A 40 8.00 -12.04 14.10
N ILE A 41 8.39 -11.11 14.98
CA ILE A 41 9.11 -11.34 16.24
C ILE A 41 8.12 -11.21 17.40
N PRO A 42 8.08 -12.15 18.39
CA PRO A 42 7.25 -12.02 19.59
C PRO A 42 7.63 -10.75 20.36
N ALA A 43 6.75 -9.73 20.33
CA ALA A 43 7.07 -8.42 20.90
C ALA A 43 7.14 -8.43 22.43
N ASP A 44 6.37 -9.32 23.06
CA ASP A 44 6.22 -9.39 24.53
C ASP A 44 7.48 -9.89 25.25
N ASP A 45 8.39 -10.55 24.50
CA ASP A 45 9.65 -11.09 25.04
C ASP A 45 10.79 -10.07 25.06
N TYR A 46 10.56 -8.86 24.54
CA TYR A 46 11.63 -7.88 24.30
C TYR A 46 11.29 -6.49 24.83
N ARG A 47 12.33 -5.79 25.27
CA ARG A 47 12.28 -4.33 25.37
C ARG A 47 12.51 -3.75 23.99
N ILE A 48 11.53 -3.00 23.48
CA ILE A 48 11.53 -2.45 22.13
C ILE A 48 11.87 -0.97 22.17
N GLU A 49 12.84 -0.56 21.35
CA GLU A 49 13.19 0.84 21.14
C GLU A 49 13.10 1.20 19.66
N HIS A 50 12.63 2.41 19.38
CA HIS A 50 12.52 2.95 18.02
C HIS A 50 13.53 4.06 17.81
N GLY A 51 14.10 4.11 16.61
CA GLY A 51 15.03 5.16 16.21
C GLY A 51 14.88 5.52 14.75
N GLU A 52 15.58 6.57 14.34
CA GLU A 52 15.68 7.03 12.97
C GLU A 52 17.15 7.17 12.59
N ILE A 53 17.50 6.80 11.35
CA ILE A 53 18.88 6.89 10.85
C ILE A 53 19.26 8.36 10.71
N ALA A 54 20.26 8.81 11.46
CA ALA A 54 20.76 10.18 11.37
C ALA A 54 21.61 10.40 10.09
N PRO A 55 21.72 11.64 9.58
CA PRO A 55 22.60 11.95 8.47
C PRO A 55 24.05 11.53 8.74
N GLY A 56 24.63 10.70 7.86
CA GLY A 56 25.99 10.17 8.01
C GLY A 56 26.16 9.04 9.04
N GLU A 57 25.06 8.56 9.61
CA GLU A 57 25.07 7.41 10.48
C GLU A 57 25.20 6.11 9.66
N THR A 58 25.90 5.13 10.22
CA THR A 58 26.08 3.80 9.60
C THR A 58 25.45 2.73 10.46
N MET A 59 25.03 1.61 9.85
CA MET A 59 24.49 0.47 10.58
C MET A 59 25.47 -0.03 11.66
N GLY A 60 26.76 -0.08 11.35
CA GLY A 60 27.78 -0.46 12.32
C GLY A 60 27.83 0.45 13.56
N ARG A 61 27.62 1.77 13.41
CA ARG A 61 27.52 2.69 14.56
C ARG A 61 26.30 2.41 15.41
N ILE A 62 25.15 2.13 14.78
CA ILE A 62 23.92 1.79 15.50
C ILE A 62 24.14 0.50 16.28
N LEU A 63 24.62 -0.58 15.64
CA LEU A 63 24.89 -1.85 16.29
C LEU A 63 25.86 -1.71 17.46
N ASN A 64 26.95 -0.95 17.29
CA ASN A 64 27.92 -0.68 18.36
C ASN A 64 27.31 0.10 19.56
N ARG A 65 26.33 1.00 19.33
CA ARG A 65 25.61 1.72 20.38
C ARG A 65 24.87 0.75 21.32
N TYR A 66 24.37 -0.35 20.76
CA TYR A 66 23.69 -1.42 21.49
C TYR A 66 24.63 -2.56 21.93
N GLY A 67 25.95 -2.35 21.91
CA GLY A 67 26.91 -3.30 22.42
C GLY A 67 27.24 -4.49 21.51
N VAL A 68 26.78 -4.48 20.25
CA VAL A 68 27.07 -5.56 19.29
C VAL A 68 28.56 -5.53 18.93
N GLY A 69 29.24 -6.66 19.16
CA GLY A 69 30.68 -6.79 18.93
C GLY A 69 31.07 -6.68 17.45
N ALA A 70 32.32 -6.23 17.20
CA ALA A 70 32.82 -6.02 15.84
C ALA A 70 32.77 -7.26 14.95
N ALA A 71 32.94 -8.48 15.49
CA ALA A 71 32.84 -9.70 14.75
C ALA A 71 31.43 -9.98 14.23
N THR A 72 30.39 -9.68 15.04
CA THR A 72 29.00 -9.80 14.64
C THR A 72 28.64 -8.76 13.56
N VAL A 73 29.14 -7.52 13.71
CA VAL A 73 28.96 -6.46 12.70
C VAL A 73 29.62 -6.85 11.37
N ASP A 74 30.85 -7.38 11.40
CA ASP A 74 31.55 -7.86 10.19
C ASP A 74 30.83 -9.02 9.51
N ARG A 75 30.27 -9.94 10.28
CA ARG A 75 29.45 -11.02 9.74
C ARG A 75 28.15 -10.51 9.13
N ALA A 76 27.45 -9.59 9.79
CA ALA A 76 26.26 -8.97 9.25
C ALA A 76 26.55 -8.21 7.94
N ALA A 77 27.71 -7.59 7.81
CA ALA A 77 28.14 -6.89 6.60
C ALA A 77 28.41 -7.84 5.41
N LYS A 78 28.65 -9.11 5.67
CA LYS A 78 28.91 -10.15 4.64
C LYS A 78 27.64 -10.87 4.17
N THR A 79 26.49 -10.50 4.68
CA THR A 79 25.20 -11.03 4.24
C THR A 79 24.75 -10.40 2.91
N ASP A 80 23.68 -10.92 2.33
CA ASP A 80 23.15 -10.46 1.04
C ASP A 80 22.56 -9.03 1.09
N PHE A 81 22.40 -8.44 2.27
CA PHE A 81 21.98 -7.05 2.43
C PHE A 81 23.18 -6.18 2.80
N PRO A 82 23.61 -5.26 1.94
CA PRO A 82 24.74 -4.38 2.23
C PRO A 82 24.38 -3.41 3.37
N LEU A 83 25.22 -3.35 4.42
CA LEU A 83 25.00 -2.46 5.57
C LEU A 83 25.13 -0.96 5.22
N ASP A 84 25.68 -0.64 4.06
CA ASP A 84 25.75 0.73 3.50
C ASP A 84 24.47 1.13 2.73
N GLY A 85 23.56 0.19 2.52
CA GLY A 85 22.26 0.42 1.86
C GLY A 85 21.22 1.15 2.71
N ILE A 86 21.58 1.63 3.90
CA ILE A 86 20.69 2.41 4.77
C ILE A 86 20.61 3.86 4.33
N ARG A 87 19.48 4.51 4.63
CA ARG A 87 19.23 5.92 4.28
C ARG A 87 18.89 6.72 5.50
N ALA A 88 19.44 7.94 5.60
CA ALA A 88 19.05 8.91 6.62
C ALA A 88 17.54 9.20 6.52
N GLY A 89 16.89 9.32 7.67
CA GLY A 89 15.46 9.53 7.81
C GLY A 89 14.63 8.25 7.83
N ASN A 90 15.22 7.08 7.52
CA ASN A 90 14.49 5.83 7.62
C ASN A 90 14.44 5.34 9.08
N PRO A 91 13.29 4.80 9.53
CA PRO A 91 13.16 4.27 10.88
C PRO A 91 13.85 2.92 11.05
N TYR A 92 14.25 2.65 12.28
CA TYR A 92 14.66 1.33 12.73
C TYR A 92 14.04 0.99 14.09
N THR A 93 13.89 -0.30 14.37
CA THR A 93 13.39 -0.83 15.64
C THR A 93 14.37 -1.85 16.16
N VAL A 94 14.71 -1.79 17.44
CA VAL A 94 15.58 -2.76 18.10
C VAL A 94 14.81 -3.55 19.14
N PHE A 95 15.13 -4.84 19.24
CA PHE A 95 14.55 -5.79 20.18
C PHE A 95 15.66 -6.25 21.12
N ILE A 96 15.56 -5.84 22.36
CA ILE A 96 16.57 -6.05 23.40
C ILE A 96 16.02 -7.07 24.38
N HIS A 97 16.73 -8.20 24.49
CA HIS A 97 16.48 -9.21 25.49
C HIS A 97 17.34 -8.94 26.73
N GLU A 98 16.80 -9.18 27.93
CA GLU A 98 17.57 -9.14 29.19
C GLU A 98 17.81 -10.56 29.66
N ASP A 99 19.09 -10.92 29.81
CA ASP A 99 19.46 -12.23 30.33
C ASP A 99 19.11 -12.38 31.83
N SER A 100 19.36 -13.57 32.39
CA SER A 100 19.10 -13.87 33.81
C SER A 100 19.93 -13.01 34.79
N LEU A 101 20.92 -12.26 34.31
CA LEU A 101 21.74 -11.34 35.06
C LEU A 101 21.35 -9.88 34.82
N ASN A 102 20.22 -9.63 34.14
CA ASN A 102 19.76 -8.32 33.67
C ASN A 102 20.77 -7.61 32.73
N THR A 103 21.54 -8.37 31.97
CA THR A 103 22.42 -7.81 30.95
C THR A 103 21.64 -7.65 29.65
N PRO A 104 21.54 -6.45 29.09
CA PRO A 104 20.81 -6.23 27.84
C PRO A 104 21.62 -6.76 26.63
N HIS A 105 20.96 -7.55 25.79
CA HIS A 105 21.48 -8.07 24.53
C HIS A 105 20.57 -7.63 23.38
N LEU A 106 21.14 -7.11 22.31
CA LEU A 106 20.41 -6.81 21.08
C LEU A 106 20.26 -8.10 20.27
N ASP A 107 19.06 -8.67 20.25
CA ASP A 107 18.78 -9.89 19.51
C ASP A 107 18.33 -9.61 18.08
N TYR A 108 17.55 -8.54 17.88
CA TYR A 108 17.13 -8.15 16.54
C TYR A 108 17.20 -6.64 16.33
N LEU A 109 17.59 -6.28 15.11
CA LEU A 109 17.42 -4.92 14.58
C LEU A 109 16.60 -5.01 13.30
N VAL A 110 15.51 -4.25 13.23
CA VAL A 110 14.67 -4.13 12.03
C VAL A 110 14.88 -2.76 11.43
N TYR A 111 15.31 -2.71 10.17
CA TYR A 111 15.48 -1.50 9.39
C TYR A 111 14.37 -1.37 8.35
N GLU A 112 13.60 -0.29 8.36
CA GLU A 112 12.54 -0.04 7.38
C GLU A 112 13.12 0.67 6.14
N ARG A 113 13.16 -0.05 5.00
CA ARG A 113 13.70 0.49 3.74
C ARG A 113 12.77 1.52 3.10
N ASN A 114 11.47 1.29 3.24
CA ASN A 114 10.38 2.14 2.77
C ASN A 114 9.10 1.76 3.53
N ALA A 115 7.96 2.35 3.16
CA ALA A 115 6.70 2.14 3.85
C ALA A 115 6.25 0.67 3.94
N SER A 116 6.67 -0.19 2.99
CA SER A 116 6.20 -1.59 2.92
C SER A 116 7.29 -2.63 3.19
N GLN A 117 8.57 -2.30 2.98
CA GLN A 117 9.67 -3.26 3.05
C GLN A 117 10.59 -2.98 4.22
N TYR A 118 10.97 -4.04 4.92
CA TYR A 118 11.92 -3.98 6.02
C TYR A 118 12.95 -5.11 5.95
N VAL A 119 14.02 -4.96 6.70
CA VAL A 119 15.10 -5.93 6.84
C VAL A 119 15.23 -6.27 8.31
N VAL A 120 15.19 -7.54 8.66
CA VAL A 120 15.43 -8.05 10.01
C VAL A 120 16.85 -8.57 10.08
N PHE A 121 17.66 -8.02 10.97
CA PHE A 121 18.96 -8.51 11.37
C PHE A 121 18.79 -9.32 12.67
N GLY A 122 18.97 -10.64 12.63
CA GLY A 122 19.07 -11.48 13.83
C GLY A 122 20.53 -11.53 14.29
N LEU A 123 20.75 -11.17 15.56
CA LEU A 123 22.09 -10.86 16.11
C LEU A 123 22.39 -11.65 17.39
N HIS A 124 21.71 -12.77 17.61
CA HIS A 124 21.79 -13.56 18.86
C HIS A 124 23.23 -13.98 19.26
N SER A 125 24.08 -14.23 18.29
CA SER A 125 25.51 -14.54 18.51
C SER A 125 26.31 -14.30 17.23
N VAL A 126 27.66 -14.30 17.35
CA VAL A 126 28.56 -14.17 16.19
C VAL A 126 28.29 -15.26 15.15
N ASP A 127 28.01 -16.48 15.59
CA ASP A 127 27.79 -17.61 14.69
C ASP A 127 26.36 -17.71 14.16
N SER A 128 25.43 -16.94 14.72
CA SER A 128 23.98 -16.98 14.43
C SER A 128 23.46 -15.64 13.87
N VAL A 129 24.27 -14.97 13.04
CA VAL A 129 23.81 -13.77 12.33
C VAL A 129 22.95 -14.16 11.14
N SER A 130 21.75 -13.62 11.08
CA SER A 130 20.83 -13.80 9.95
C SER A 130 20.32 -12.47 9.43
N VAL A 131 19.99 -12.41 8.14
CA VAL A 131 19.36 -11.24 7.53
C VAL A 131 18.19 -11.71 6.68
N THR A 132 17.00 -11.19 6.98
CA THR A 132 15.77 -11.56 6.30
C THR A 132 15.05 -10.31 5.79
N LEU A 133 14.61 -10.35 4.54
CA LEU A 133 13.74 -9.32 3.97
C LEU A 133 12.29 -9.66 4.30
N GLY A 134 11.54 -8.66 4.77
CA GLY A 134 10.13 -8.77 5.06
C GLY A 134 9.31 -7.68 4.40
N GLU A 135 8.02 -7.92 4.31
CA GLU A 135 7.05 -6.94 3.82
C GLU A 135 5.91 -6.79 4.83
N LYS A 136 5.54 -5.53 5.12
CA LYS A 136 4.38 -5.23 5.96
C LYS A 136 3.10 -5.60 5.21
N PRO A 137 2.08 -6.14 5.88
CA PRO A 137 0.82 -6.47 5.25
C PRO A 137 0.14 -5.19 4.72
N VAL A 138 -0.30 -5.26 3.47
CA VAL A 138 -1.04 -4.17 2.84
C VAL A 138 -2.52 -4.49 2.93
N SER A 139 -3.26 -3.67 3.65
CA SER A 139 -4.72 -3.68 3.65
C SER A 139 -5.29 -2.79 2.54
N VAL A 140 -6.53 -3.06 2.15
CA VAL A 140 -7.22 -2.30 1.10
C VAL A 140 -8.52 -1.75 1.66
N ARG A 141 -8.69 -0.43 1.55
CA ARG A 141 -9.91 0.26 1.97
C ARG A 141 -10.56 0.96 0.78
N ARG A 142 -11.82 0.65 0.49
CA ARG A 142 -12.56 1.34 -0.55
C ARG A 142 -12.97 2.73 -0.09
N GLN A 143 -12.65 3.73 -0.91
CA GLN A 143 -12.95 5.13 -0.68
C GLN A 143 -13.81 5.69 -1.81
N LYS A 144 -14.72 6.60 -1.44
CA LYS A 144 -15.39 7.50 -2.37
C LYS A 144 -14.98 8.91 -2.00
N LYS A 145 -14.35 9.60 -2.93
CA LYS A 145 -13.88 10.98 -2.76
C LYS A 145 -14.44 11.87 -3.87
N GLN A 146 -14.58 13.15 -3.56
CA GLN A 146 -14.99 14.18 -4.52
C GLN A 146 -14.26 15.47 -4.23
N ALA A 147 -14.00 16.26 -5.27
CA ALA A 147 -13.43 17.59 -5.13
C ALA A 147 -13.89 18.52 -6.25
N THR A 148 -13.95 19.81 -5.94
CA THR A 148 -14.10 20.88 -6.93
C THR A 148 -12.74 21.48 -7.20
N ILE A 149 -12.45 21.79 -8.45
CA ILE A 149 -11.16 22.32 -8.90
C ILE A 149 -11.21 23.85 -8.81
N ASP A 150 -10.20 24.43 -8.15
CA ASP A 150 -10.03 25.88 -8.10
C ASP A 150 -8.96 26.37 -9.08
N SER A 151 -7.90 25.59 -9.28
CA SER A 151 -6.76 25.92 -10.16
C SER A 151 -6.27 24.73 -10.97
N SER A 152 -6.11 23.56 -10.35
CA SER A 152 -5.62 22.35 -11.00
C SER A 152 -6.20 21.10 -10.33
N LEU A 153 -6.20 19.98 -11.05
CA LEU A 153 -6.55 18.66 -10.51
C LEU A 153 -5.65 18.30 -9.33
N TRP A 154 -4.35 18.49 -9.48
CA TRP A 154 -3.36 18.26 -8.43
C TRP A 154 -3.68 19.07 -7.15
N GLY A 155 -3.93 20.38 -7.30
CA GLY A 155 -4.26 21.25 -6.16
C GLY A 155 -5.51 20.80 -5.43
N ALA A 156 -6.53 20.33 -6.16
CA ALA A 156 -7.76 19.80 -5.56
C ALA A 156 -7.51 18.50 -4.78
N ILE A 157 -6.71 17.59 -5.31
CA ILE A 157 -6.35 16.32 -4.67
C ILE A 157 -5.56 16.56 -3.38
N MET A 158 -4.57 17.44 -3.41
CA MET A 158 -3.78 17.80 -2.22
C MET A 158 -4.60 18.47 -1.14
N ARG A 159 -5.50 19.39 -1.50
CA ARG A 159 -6.38 20.08 -0.55
C ARG A 159 -7.30 19.11 0.18
N GLU A 160 -7.82 18.11 -0.51
CA GLU A 160 -8.71 17.08 0.05
C GLU A 160 -7.96 15.89 0.68
N GLN A 161 -6.62 16.01 0.84
CA GLN A 161 -5.76 14.99 1.42
C GLN A 161 -5.93 13.61 0.76
N MET A 162 -6.09 13.59 -0.55
CA MET A 162 -6.14 12.36 -1.33
C MET A 162 -4.72 11.91 -1.71
N PRO A 163 -4.49 10.60 -1.95
CA PRO A 163 -3.21 10.12 -2.45
C PRO A 163 -2.84 10.82 -3.77
N TYR A 164 -1.63 11.34 -3.87
CA TYR A 164 -1.15 12.06 -5.06
C TYR A 164 -1.23 11.21 -6.36
N ALA A 165 -1.04 9.89 -6.22
CA ALA A 165 -1.15 8.94 -7.33
C ALA A 165 -2.54 8.97 -8.01
N LEU A 166 -3.57 9.46 -7.32
CA LEU A 166 -4.92 9.57 -7.85
C LEU A 166 -5.01 10.61 -8.97
N ALA A 167 -4.17 11.68 -8.94
CA ALA A 167 -4.11 12.66 -10.02
C ALA A 167 -3.68 12.00 -11.33
N ALA A 168 -2.56 11.28 -11.30
CA ALA A 168 -2.02 10.58 -12.46
C ALA A 168 -3.01 9.54 -13.02
N GLU A 169 -3.69 8.81 -12.13
CA GLU A 169 -4.69 7.82 -12.55
C GLU A 169 -5.90 8.48 -13.21
N LEU A 170 -6.42 9.58 -12.66
CA LEU A 170 -7.51 10.33 -13.29
C LEU A 170 -7.09 10.96 -14.63
N GLU A 171 -5.87 11.47 -14.72
CA GLU A 171 -5.31 11.96 -15.99
C GLU A 171 -5.22 10.82 -17.01
N GLU A 172 -4.73 9.63 -16.64
CA GLU A 172 -4.67 8.47 -17.54
C GLU A 172 -6.06 8.02 -18.01
N ILE A 173 -7.04 7.99 -17.10
CA ILE A 173 -8.42 7.60 -17.43
C ILE A 173 -9.03 8.57 -18.45
N TYR A 174 -8.84 9.87 -18.27
CA TYR A 174 -9.55 10.89 -19.02
C TYR A 174 -8.73 11.59 -20.12
N GLN A 175 -7.42 11.30 -20.28
CA GLN A 175 -6.51 11.95 -21.23
C GLN A 175 -7.03 12.03 -22.68
N TRP A 176 -7.90 11.10 -23.07
CA TRP A 176 -8.48 11.05 -24.41
C TRP A 176 -9.87 11.72 -24.50
N SER A 177 -10.39 12.20 -23.38
CA SER A 177 -11.75 12.76 -23.30
C SER A 177 -11.77 14.18 -22.77
N ILE A 178 -10.77 14.57 -21.97
CA ILE A 178 -10.65 15.87 -21.32
C ILE A 178 -9.25 16.43 -21.60
N ASP A 179 -9.20 17.69 -22.02
CA ASP A 179 -7.95 18.44 -22.08
C ASP A 179 -7.64 19.01 -20.68
N PHE A 180 -6.70 18.39 -19.98
CA PHE A 180 -6.32 18.82 -18.63
C PHE A 180 -5.62 20.17 -18.58
N PHE A 181 -5.12 20.71 -19.71
CA PHE A 181 -4.65 22.09 -19.80
C PHE A 181 -5.80 23.10 -19.88
N GLY A 182 -6.98 22.65 -20.26
CA GLY A 182 -8.20 23.44 -20.32
C GLY A 182 -9.10 23.37 -19.08
N ILE A 183 -8.65 22.72 -18.01
CA ILE A 183 -9.42 22.61 -16.76
C ILE A 183 -9.70 24.00 -16.18
N GLN A 184 -10.95 24.23 -15.78
CA GLN A 184 -11.45 25.50 -15.29
C GLN A 184 -11.82 25.45 -13.81
N LYS A 185 -11.79 26.62 -13.18
CA LYS A 185 -12.36 26.75 -11.84
C LYS A 185 -13.85 26.38 -11.87
N GLY A 186 -14.26 25.52 -10.94
CA GLY A 186 -15.63 25.00 -10.85
C GLY A 186 -15.80 23.62 -11.51
N ASP A 187 -14.82 23.14 -12.28
CA ASP A 187 -14.78 21.73 -12.68
C ASP A 187 -14.71 20.86 -11.42
N ALA A 188 -15.20 19.63 -11.51
CA ALA A 188 -15.28 18.77 -10.35
C ALA A 188 -15.10 17.30 -10.74
N PHE A 189 -14.68 16.50 -9.78
CA PHE A 189 -14.65 15.05 -9.96
C PHE A 189 -15.19 14.31 -8.75
N THR A 190 -15.68 13.11 -9.00
CA THR A 190 -16.00 12.11 -7.99
C THR A 190 -15.35 10.81 -8.42
N VAL A 191 -14.70 10.10 -7.49
CA VAL A 191 -14.01 8.84 -7.77
C VAL A 191 -14.24 7.83 -6.67
N VAL A 192 -14.40 6.56 -7.06
CA VAL A 192 -14.43 5.41 -6.16
C VAL A 192 -13.20 4.57 -6.46
N TYR A 193 -12.33 4.39 -5.47
CA TYR A 193 -11.07 3.67 -5.63
C TYR A 193 -10.71 2.88 -4.38
N ASP A 194 -9.81 1.94 -4.53
CA ASP A 194 -9.22 1.21 -3.43
C ASP A 194 -7.93 1.94 -2.99
N GLU A 195 -7.88 2.33 -1.72
CA GLU A 195 -6.71 2.91 -1.08
C GLU A 195 -5.89 1.78 -0.44
N ARG A 196 -4.59 1.77 -0.68
CA ARG A 196 -3.67 0.81 -0.08
C ARG A 196 -3.10 1.39 1.20
N ILE A 197 -3.25 0.65 2.29
CA ILE A 197 -2.92 1.10 3.64
C ILE A 197 -1.93 0.12 4.26
N ILE A 198 -0.87 0.67 4.86
CA ILE A 198 0.05 -0.07 5.72
C ILE A 198 -0.04 0.57 7.10
N ASP A 199 -0.31 -0.24 8.10
CA ASP A 199 -0.65 0.20 9.45
C ASP A 199 -1.86 1.16 9.40
N THR A 200 -1.65 2.45 9.58
CA THR A 200 -2.69 3.50 9.47
C THR A 200 -2.48 4.45 8.30
N THR A 201 -1.38 4.29 7.56
CA THR A 201 -0.93 5.25 6.54
C THR A 201 -1.32 4.80 5.14
N ALA A 202 -1.93 5.71 4.38
CA ALA A 202 -2.18 5.50 2.95
C ALA A 202 -0.86 5.55 2.17
N VAL A 203 -0.48 4.42 1.56
CA VAL A 203 0.79 4.28 0.82
C VAL A 203 0.61 4.32 -0.69
N GLY A 204 -0.64 4.39 -1.16
CA GLY A 204 -0.93 4.46 -2.59
C GLY A 204 -2.39 4.14 -2.90
N ILE A 205 -2.66 4.01 -4.18
CA ILE A 205 -3.97 3.59 -4.67
C ILE A 205 -3.89 2.20 -5.31
N GLY A 206 -5.00 1.49 -5.24
CA GLY A 206 -5.23 0.27 -5.96
C GLY A 206 -6.11 0.51 -7.19
N ARG A 207 -7.17 -0.28 -7.32
CA ARG A 207 -8.08 -0.19 -8.46
C ARG A 207 -9.02 1.02 -8.35
N VAL A 208 -9.21 1.76 -9.45
CA VAL A 208 -10.33 2.68 -9.61
C VAL A 208 -11.56 1.91 -10.07
N TRP A 209 -12.65 2.00 -9.29
CA TRP A 209 -13.92 1.31 -9.50
C TRP A 209 -14.91 2.14 -10.31
N GLY A 210 -14.63 3.40 -10.51
CA GLY A 210 -15.41 4.30 -11.31
C GLY A 210 -15.09 5.74 -10.98
N ALA A 211 -15.27 6.61 -11.96
CA ALA A 211 -15.09 8.04 -11.76
C ALA A 211 -16.13 8.81 -12.61
N LYS A 212 -16.42 10.01 -12.14
CA LYS A 212 -17.14 11.04 -12.89
C LYS A 212 -16.30 12.30 -12.87
N PHE A 213 -16.08 12.90 -14.01
CA PHE A 213 -15.43 14.20 -14.13
C PHE A 213 -16.39 15.16 -14.80
N THR A 214 -16.66 16.31 -14.17
CA THR A 214 -17.47 17.39 -14.73
C THR A 214 -16.51 18.46 -15.24
N HIS A 215 -16.48 18.71 -16.55
CA HIS A 215 -15.64 19.71 -17.21
C HIS A 215 -16.49 20.58 -18.13
N ALA A 216 -16.36 21.90 -17.97
CA ALA A 216 -17.13 22.89 -18.75
C ALA A 216 -18.65 22.60 -18.76
N GLY A 217 -19.19 22.18 -17.61
CA GLY A 217 -20.61 21.83 -17.42
C GLY A 217 -21.05 20.49 -18.01
N LYS A 218 -20.15 19.69 -18.57
CA LYS A 218 -20.43 18.37 -19.12
C LYS A 218 -19.85 17.27 -18.23
N ASP A 219 -20.66 16.24 -17.98
CA ASP A 219 -20.26 15.06 -17.20
C ASP A 219 -19.64 13.99 -18.09
N TYR A 220 -18.47 13.51 -17.67
CA TYR A 220 -17.73 12.39 -18.26
C TYR A 220 -17.65 11.27 -17.24
N TYR A 221 -18.30 10.15 -17.55
CA TYR A 221 -18.27 8.97 -16.68
C TYR A 221 -17.19 8.01 -17.12
N ALA A 222 -16.50 7.40 -16.19
CA ALA A 222 -15.50 6.36 -16.41
C ALA A 222 -15.91 5.10 -15.66
N ILE A 223 -16.45 4.12 -16.40
CA ILE A 223 -16.90 2.84 -15.90
C ILE A 223 -15.85 1.80 -16.28
N PRO A 224 -15.13 1.18 -15.31
CA PRO A 224 -14.11 0.20 -15.62
C PRO A 224 -14.73 -1.12 -16.08
N PHE A 225 -14.26 -1.64 -17.19
CA PHE A 225 -14.60 -2.96 -17.69
C PHE A 225 -13.32 -3.71 -18.09
N ARG A 226 -13.23 -5.01 -17.69
CA ARG A 226 -12.09 -5.85 -18.03
C ARG A 226 -12.32 -6.51 -19.37
N GLN A 227 -11.49 -6.19 -20.37
CA GLN A 227 -11.49 -6.82 -21.67
C GLN A 227 -10.05 -7.20 -22.07
N ASN A 228 -9.86 -8.41 -22.60
CA ASN A 228 -8.53 -8.90 -23.03
C ASN A 228 -7.46 -8.75 -21.93
N ASN A 229 -7.80 -9.11 -20.71
CA ASN A 229 -6.98 -9.02 -19.51
C ASN A 229 -6.49 -7.60 -19.13
N ARG A 230 -7.10 -6.54 -19.70
CA ARG A 230 -6.84 -5.13 -19.40
C ARG A 230 -8.10 -4.45 -18.90
N ILE A 231 -7.96 -3.53 -17.95
CA ILE A 231 -9.04 -2.65 -17.52
C ILE A 231 -9.08 -1.48 -18.51
N GLN A 232 -10.25 -1.22 -19.06
CA GLN A 232 -10.54 -0.07 -19.91
C GLN A 232 -11.73 0.67 -19.33
N TYR A 233 -11.82 1.97 -19.63
CA TYR A 233 -12.89 2.81 -19.11
C TYR A 233 -13.85 3.20 -20.23
N TRP A 234 -15.14 3.16 -19.89
CA TRP A 234 -16.25 3.33 -20.82
C TRP A 234 -17.21 4.38 -20.28
N ASP A 235 -17.86 5.10 -21.17
CA ASP A 235 -18.93 6.02 -20.79
C ASP A 235 -20.24 5.27 -20.51
N VAL A 236 -21.28 6.02 -20.07
CA VAL A 236 -22.61 5.45 -19.76
C VAL A 236 -23.34 4.89 -20.98
N SER A 237 -22.94 5.25 -22.20
CA SER A 237 -23.50 4.74 -23.45
C SER A 237 -22.76 3.51 -23.98
N GLY A 238 -21.71 3.05 -23.29
CA GLY A 238 -20.85 1.96 -23.72
C GLY A 238 -19.80 2.40 -24.76
N GLY A 239 -19.55 3.69 -24.91
CA GLY A 239 -18.48 4.21 -25.71
C GLY A 239 -17.12 4.18 -24.97
N SER A 240 -16.04 3.77 -25.66
CA SER A 240 -14.71 3.82 -25.05
C SER A 240 -14.23 5.26 -24.86
N LEU A 241 -13.77 5.62 -23.67
CA LEU A 241 -13.21 6.94 -23.41
C LEU A 241 -12.00 7.26 -24.30
N ARG A 242 -11.18 6.27 -24.63
CA ARG A 242 -10.03 6.41 -25.54
C ARG A 242 -10.38 6.84 -26.97
N LYS A 243 -11.66 6.71 -27.40
CA LYS A 243 -12.09 7.04 -28.77
C LYS A 243 -12.76 8.42 -28.87
N GLN A 244 -13.04 9.10 -27.75
CA GLN A 244 -13.84 10.32 -27.77
C GLN A 244 -13.11 11.51 -28.40
N LEU A 245 -11.81 11.65 -28.13
CA LEU A 245 -10.98 12.72 -28.69
C LEU A 245 -10.81 12.59 -30.23
N LEU A 246 -10.75 11.35 -30.72
CA LEU A 246 -10.66 11.09 -32.16
C LEU A 246 -11.95 11.43 -32.94
N LYS A 247 -13.07 11.61 -32.24
CA LYS A 247 -14.37 12.03 -32.81
C LYS A 247 -14.62 13.52 -32.72
N ALA A 248 -13.78 14.29 -32.01
CA ALA A 248 -13.90 15.74 -31.97
C ALA A 248 -13.48 16.29 -33.36
N PRO A 249 -14.40 16.85 -34.16
CA PRO A 249 -14.01 17.44 -35.43
C PRO A 249 -13.12 18.64 -35.16
N LEU A 250 -11.92 18.65 -35.73
CA LEU A 250 -11.09 19.84 -35.76
C LEU A 250 -11.90 20.94 -36.43
N LYS A 251 -12.44 21.89 -35.66
CA LYS A 251 -13.18 23.05 -36.19
C LYS A 251 -12.33 23.95 -37.08
N TYR A 252 -11.02 23.74 -37.13
CA TYR A 252 -10.07 24.50 -37.88
C TYR A 252 -9.09 23.58 -38.62
N SER A 253 -9.48 23.09 -39.79
CA SER A 253 -8.58 22.44 -40.74
C SER A 253 -8.25 23.37 -41.91
N ARG A 254 -7.64 24.52 -41.62
CA ARG A 254 -7.00 25.28 -42.72
C ARG A 254 -5.63 24.66 -42.97
N ILE A 255 -5.55 23.83 -44.00
CA ILE A 255 -4.27 23.35 -44.50
C ILE A 255 -3.56 24.55 -45.12
N SER A 256 -2.64 25.16 -44.37
CA SER A 256 -1.85 26.32 -44.83
C SER A 256 -0.83 25.95 -45.92
N SER A 257 -0.44 24.68 -46.02
CA SER A 257 0.35 24.15 -47.12
C SER A 257 0.21 22.64 -47.25
N ARG A 258 0.21 22.13 -48.49
CA ARG A 258 0.23 20.68 -48.76
C ARG A 258 1.64 20.13 -48.57
N PHE A 259 1.77 18.81 -48.41
CA PHE A 259 3.05 18.12 -48.37
C PHE A 259 3.80 18.36 -49.67
N SER A 260 5.08 18.71 -49.57
CA SER A 260 5.99 18.89 -50.72
C SER A 260 7.37 18.37 -50.39
N ASN A 261 7.93 17.52 -51.23
CA ASN A 261 9.30 17.00 -51.11
C ASN A 261 10.38 18.05 -51.40
N ALA A 262 9.98 19.23 -51.93
CA ALA A 262 10.89 20.32 -52.39
C ALA A 262 10.71 21.59 -51.54
N ARG A 263 10.38 21.50 -50.26
CA ARG A 263 10.16 22.67 -49.40
C ARG A 263 11.51 23.23 -48.94
N LEU A 264 11.89 24.38 -49.45
CA LEU A 264 13.00 25.15 -48.91
C LEU A 264 12.62 25.74 -47.53
N HIS A 265 13.53 25.58 -46.57
CA HIS A 265 13.33 26.15 -45.23
C HIS A 265 13.45 27.67 -45.31
N PRO A 266 12.49 28.47 -44.77
CA PRO A 266 12.48 29.91 -44.94
C PRO A 266 13.50 30.69 -44.12
N ILE A 267 14.42 30.01 -43.44
CA ILE A 267 15.47 30.65 -42.63
C ILE A 267 16.81 30.35 -43.26
N TYR A 268 17.25 31.27 -44.08
CA TYR A 268 18.65 31.61 -44.36
C TYR A 268 18.72 33.09 -44.66
#